data_50cb95351068a4de51b33db7ef2faafa
#
_entry.id   50cb95351068a4de51b33db7ef2faafa
#
_cell.length_a   1.000
_cell.length_b   1.000
_cell.length_c   1.000
_cell.angle_alpha   90.00
_cell.angle_beta   90.00
_cell.angle_gamma   90.00
#
_symmetry.space_group_name_H-M   'P 1'
#
loop_
_entity.id
_entity.type
_entity.pdbx_description
1 polymer ?
#
loop_
_entity_poly.entity_id
_entity_poly.type
_entity_poly.pdbx_seq_one_letter_code
_entity_poly.pdbx_strand_id
1 'polypeptide(L)'
;TAETETAAETAAEKTLGNAVETKIEAQEESVKSQNTIDKLTDETRDMVQVYRNAIRKTESLNSYNQQLAKLVKQQKLSLNSIQRQIENAEETRRSIVPFINKMITTLEKFVRLDLPFLLDERRQRVSTLKQIVNLPDITLPDKYRRVMEAYQIEIEYGRTIEAYNDTITVDGKEYTVEILRVGRLLMTFQTSDGALSGIWNKHSKAWRKLPSEYNRSINQGLLIAKKQAPPELIK
;
A
#
# COMPACT_ATOMS: atom_id res chain seq x y z
N THR A 1 -12.01 122.55 33.94
CA THR A 1 -12.80 121.28 33.83
C THR A 1 -12.55 120.54 32.53
N ALA A 2 -11.98 121.14 31.45
CA ALA A 2 -11.73 120.47 30.18
C ALA A 2 -10.46 119.64 30.17
N GLU A 3 -9.44 120.00 30.99
CA GLU A 3 -8.15 119.26 31.03
C GLU A 3 -8.18 117.90 31.84
N THR A 4 -9.19 117.76 32.75
CA THR A 4 -9.33 116.55 33.57
C THR A 4 -10.12 115.48 32.82
N GLU A 5 -10.98 115.82 31.86
CA GLU A 5 -11.71 114.83 31.01
C GLU A 5 -10.85 114.22 29.94
N THR A 6 -9.93 114.99 29.34
CA THR A 6 -8.98 114.47 28.30
C THR A 6 -7.91 113.53 28.91
N ALA A 7 -7.49 113.77 30.13
CA ALA A 7 -6.55 112.86 30.83
C ALA A 7 -7.20 111.52 31.24
N ALA A 8 -8.48 111.51 31.61
CA ALA A 8 -9.19 110.28 31.96
C ALA A 8 -9.54 109.44 30.73
N GLU A 9 -9.83 110.09 29.58
CA GLU A 9 -10.11 109.40 28.31
C GLU A 9 -8.86 108.76 27.73
N THR A 10 -7.71 109.43 27.83
CA THR A 10 -6.41 108.89 27.39
C THR A 10 -5.92 107.70 28.29
N ALA A 11 -6.24 107.76 29.58
CA ALA A 11 -5.95 106.72 30.55
C ALA A 11 -6.85 105.45 30.34
N ALA A 12 -8.13 105.74 29.96
CA ALA A 12 -9.11 104.66 29.64
C ALA A 12 -8.77 103.99 28.28
N GLU A 13 -8.34 104.72 27.25
CA GLU A 13 -7.87 104.15 25.98
C GLU A 13 -6.59 103.31 26.16
N LYS A 14 -5.66 103.75 27.02
CA LYS A 14 -4.45 103.02 27.30
C LYS A 14 -4.70 101.71 28.10
N THR A 15 -5.68 101.75 29.01
CA THR A 15 -6.12 100.55 29.75
C THR A 15 -6.90 99.60 28.85
N LEU A 16 -7.68 100.07 27.91
CA LEU A 16 -8.37 99.28 26.91
C LEU A 16 -7.40 98.67 25.91
N GLY A 17 -6.38 99.44 25.48
CA GLY A 17 -5.29 98.92 24.60
C GLY A 17 -4.55 97.79 25.28
N ASN A 18 -4.11 97.97 26.54
CA ASN A 18 -3.39 96.89 27.30
C ASN A 18 -4.28 95.68 27.53
N ALA A 19 -5.60 95.88 27.82
CA ALA A 19 -6.52 94.74 28.02
C ALA A 19 -6.80 93.97 26.68
N VAL A 20 -6.82 94.67 25.57
CA VAL A 20 -6.93 94.04 24.22
C VAL A 20 -5.63 93.26 23.90
N GLU A 21 -4.45 93.85 24.17
CA GLU A 21 -3.14 93.24 23.94
C GLU A 21 -2.97 91.96 24.79
N THR A 22 -3.29 92.00 26.09
CA THR A 22 -3.27 90.84 27.00
C THR A 22 -4.26 89.76 26.55
N LYS A 23 -5.43 90.15 26.01
CA LYS A 23 -6.41 89.24 25.45
C LYS A 23 -5.89 88.55 24.18
N ILE A 24 -5.22 89.30 23.32
CA ILE A 24 -4.60 88.76 22.07
C ILE A 24 -3.50 87.77 22.44
N GLU A 25 -2.56 88.14 23.37
CA GLU A 25 -1.52 87.25 23.84
C GLU A 25 -2.08 85.96 24.48
N ALA A 26 -3.09 86.06 25.33
CA ALA A 26 -3.77 84.90 25.92
C ALA A 26 -4.46 84.04 24.86
N GLN A 27 -4.99 84.64 23.82
CA GLN A 27 -5.62 83.90 22.71
C GLN A 27 -4.56 83.21 21.82
N GLU A 28 -3.39 83.83 21.56
CA GLU A 28 -2.30 83.23 20.86
C GLU A 28 -1.72 82.03 21.66
N GLU A 29 -1.60 82.21 22.94
CA GLU A 29 -1.10 81.10 23.84
C GLU A 29 -2.06 79.92 23.92
N SER A 30 -3.40 80.22 23.93
CA SER A 30 -4.45 79.23 23.83
C SER A 30 -4.41 78.47 22.51
N VAL A 31 -4.19 79.12 21.37
CA VAL A 31 -4.08 78.51 20.06
C VAL A 31 -2.82 77.67 20.00
N LYS A 32 -1.69 78.14 20.55
CA LYS A 32 -0.45 77.32 20.63
C LYS A 32 -0.66 76.05 21.47
N SER A 33 -1.32 76.20 22.64
CA SER A 33 -1.66 75.08 23.49
C SER A 33 -2.56 74.08 22.82
N GLN A 34 -3.60 74.54 22.12
CA GLN A 34 -4.53 73.68 21.36
C GLN A 34 -3.80 72.91 20.25
N ASN A 35 -2.95 73.59 19.49
CA ASN A 35 -2.14 72.95 18.45
C ASN A 35 -1.20 71.87 19.00
N THR A 36 -0.67 72.08 20.21
CA THR A 36 0.14 71.07 20.91
C THR A 36 -0.65 69.90 21.37
N ILE A 37 -1.88 70.12 21.91
CA ILE A 37 -2.81 69.07 22.29
C ILE A 37 -3.24 68.25 21.09
N ASP A 38 -3.57 68.91 19.97
CA ASP A 38 -3.96 68.20 18.74
C ASP A 38 -2.83 67.33 18.20
N LYS A 39 -1.58 67.82 18.16
CA LYS A 39 -0.41 67.01 17.79
C LYS A 39 -0.17 65.82 18.70
N LEU A 40 -0.26 66.02 20.03
CA LEU A 40 -0.13 64.93 21.02
C LEU A 40 -1.25 63.92 20.88
N THR A 41 -2.46 64.38 20.54
CA THR A 41 -3.61 63.49 20.30
C THR A 41 -3.39 62.62 19.07
N ASP A 42 -2.91 63.21 17.97
CA ASP A 42 -2.65 62.45 16.74
C ASP A 42 -1.46 61.47 16.91
N GLU A 43 -0.35 61.91 17.55
CA GLU A 43 0.74 61.04 17.90
C GLU A 43 0.30 59.85 18.81
N THR A 44 -0.60 60.12 19.77
CA THR A 44 -1.15 59.09 20.65
C THR A 44 -2.00 58.11 19.89
N ARG A 45 -2.83 58.59 18.94
CA ARG A 45 -3.65 57.71 18.08
C ARG A 45 -2.80 56.81 17.22
N ASP A 46 -1.78 57.35 16.59
CA ASP A 46 -0.83 56.60 15.75
C ASP A 46 -0.10 55.56 16.58
N MET A 47 0.40 55.94 17.75
CA MET A 47 1.10 55.01 18.67
C MET A 47 0.19 53.86 19.13
N VAL A 48 -1.06 54.16 19.48
CA VAL A 48 -2.06 53.13 19.84
C VAL A 48 -2.34 52.19 18.66
N GLN A 49 -2.39 52.73 17.44
CA GLN A 49 -2.59 51.92 16.24
C GLN A 49 -1.39 50.97 15.99
N VAL A 50 -0.16 51.47 16.08
CA VAL A 50 1.06 50.69 15.96
C VAL A 50 1.11 49.61 17.06
N TYR A 51 0.81 49.96 18.30
CA TYR A 51 0.74 49.04 19.42
C TYR A 51 -0.26 47.90 19.20
N ARG A 52 -1.48 48.23 18.80
CA ARG A 52 -2.51 47.22 18.48
C ARG A 52 -2.11 46.31 17.33
N ASN A 53 -1.46 46.86 16.32
CA ASN A 53 -0.90 46.04 15.21
C ASN A 53 0.20 45.14 15.66
N ALA A 54 1.10 45.59 16.52
CA ALA A 54 2.18 44.77 17.10
C ALA A 54 1.63 43.63 17.95
N ILE A 55 0.61 43.89 18.79
CA ILE A 55 -0.05 42.82 19.57
C ILE A 55 -0.67 41.79 18.65
N ARG A 56 -1.49 42.20 17.68
CA ARG A 56 -2.13 41.28 16.73
C ARG A 56 -1.12 40.42 15.98
N LYS A 57 -0.01 41.02 15.55
CA LYS A 57 1.08 40.29 14.89
C LYS A 57 1.76 39.29 15.82
N THR A 58 1.95 39.64 17.08
CA THR A 58 2.54 38.75 18.09
C THR A 58 1.64 37.56 18.39
N GLU A 59 0.34 37.79 18.57
CA GLU A 59 -0.66 36.73 18.78
C GLU A 59 -0.74 35.78 17.58
N SER A 60 -0.77 36.33 16.37
CA SER A 60 -0.76 35.54 15.14
C SER A 60 0.51 34.68 15.01
N LEU A 61 1.68 35.25 15.29
CA LEU A 61 2.95 34.51 15.27
C LEU A 61 3.01 33.44 16.37
N ASN A 62 2.49 33.72 17.56
CA ASN A 62 2.42 32.72 18.61
C ASN A 62 1.51 31.52 18.23
N SER A 63 0.33 31.81 17.67
CA SER A 63 -0.58 30.78 17.15
C SER A 63 0.07 29.95 16.05
N TYR A 64 0.74 30.61 15.10
CA TYR A 64 1.46 29.94 14.02
C TYR A 64 2.60 29.05 14.55
N ASN A 65 3.41 29.57 15.48
CA ASN A 65 4.50 28.79 16.08
C ASN A 65 3.98 27.59 16.87
N GLN A 66 2.86 27.70 17.58
CA GLN A 66 2.23 26.57 18.27
C GLN A 66 1.76 25.51 17.27
N GLN A 67 1.16 25.93 16.16
CA GLN A 67 0.73 25.02 15.11
C GLN A 67 1.92 24.31 14.44
N LEU A 68 2.98 25.06 14.14
CA LEU A 68 4.22 24.53 13.59
C LEU A 68 4.90 23.52 14.54
N ALA A 69 4.93 23.81 15.83
CA ALA A 69 5.45 22.90 16.85
C ALA A 69 4.66 21.56 16.88
N LYS A 70 3.34 21.61 16.79
CA LYS A 70 2.48 20.41 16.67
C LYS A 70 2.80 19.62 15.41
N LEU A 71 2.94 20.30 14.28
CA LEU A 71 3.27 19.67 12.99
C LEU A 71 4.64 18.96 13.04
N VAL A 72 5.65 19.64 13.55
CA VAL A 72 7.00 19.06 13.72
C VAL A 72 6.97 17.83 14.65
N LYS A 73 6.19 17.89 15.73
CA LYS A 73 6.02 16.74 16.62
C LYS A 73 5.40 15.55 15.90
N GLN A 74 4.35 15.78 15.12
CA GLN A 74 3.71 14.72 14.31
C GLN A 74 4.65 14.14 13.24
N GLN A 75 5.40 15.00 12.55
CA GLN A 75 6.39 14.53 11.57
C GLN A 75 7.46 13.65 12.22
N LYS A 76 7.96 14.02 13.40
CA LYS A 76 8.93 13.19 14.15
C LYS A 76 8.35 11.82 14.54
N LEU A 77 7.09 11.78 14.98
CA LEU A 77 6.40 10.50 15.26
C LEU A 77 6.25 9.63 14.01
N SER A 78 5.88 10.25 12.87
CA SER A 78 5.77 9.55 11.59
C SER A 78 7.12 9.01 11.12
N LEU A 79 8.19 9.76 11.23
CA LEU A 79 9.54 9.30 10.90
C LEU A 79 9.95 8.09 11.73
N ASN A 80 9.72 8.12 13.06
CA ASN A 80 10.01 6.98 13.92
C ASN A 80 9.15 5.74 13.57
N SER A 81 7.91 5.96 13.13
CA SER A 81 7.04 4.87 12.68
C SER A 81 7.54 4.25 11.37
N ILE A 82 7.91 5.08 10.40
CA ILE A 82 8.45 4.65 9.10
C ILE A 82 9.77 3.89 9.31
N GLN A 83 10.65 4.39 10.18
CA GLN A 83 11.91 3.73 10.48
C GLN A 83 11.69 2.31 11.01
N ARG A 84 10.77 2.12 11.97
CA ARG A 84 10.39 0.80 12.48
C ARG A 84 9.78 -0.10 11.40
N GLN A 85 8.98 0.47 10.49
CA GLN A 85 8.40 -0.28 9.37
C GLN A 85 9.49 -0.78 8.41
N ILE A 86 10.51 0.03 8.14
CA ILE A 86 11.66 -0.35 7.30
C ILE A 86 12.43 -1.50 7.96
N GLU A 87 12.74 -1.41 9.24
CA GLU A 87 13.44 -2.45 10.01
C GLU A 87 12.66 -3.78 9.98
N ASN A 88 11.34 -3.75 10.25
CA ASN A 88 10.49 -4.93 10.18
C ASN A 88 10.38 -5.50 8.76
N ALA A 89 10.35 -4.65 7.74
CA ALA A 89 10.31 -5.09 6.34
C ALA A 89 11.61 -5.80 5.94
N GLU A 90 12.76 -5.32 6.41
CA GLU A 90 14.05 -5.97 6.17
C GLU A 90 14.18 -7.32 6.89
N GLU A 91 13.73 -7.42 8.13
CA GLU A 91 13.69 -8.68 8.87
C GLU A 91 12.78 -9.70 8.16
N THR A 92 11.59 -9.25 7.76
CA THR A 92 10.66 -10.06 6.96
C THR A 92 11.31 -10.54 5.66
N ARG A 93 12.00 -9.67 4.95
CA ARG A 93 12.70 -10.01 3.71
C ARG A 93 13.77 -11.08 3.94
N ARG A 94 14.55 -10.97 5.02
CA ARG A 94 15.59 -11.95 5.38
C ARG A 94 15.01 -13.33 5.67
N SER A 95 13.83 -13.42 6.23
CA SER A 95 13.17 -14.68 6.59
C SER A 95 12.39 -15.30 5.40
N ILE A 96 11.76 -14.49 4.56
CA ILE A 96 10.92 -14.95 3.44
C ILE A 96 11.75 -15.56 2.30
N VAL A 97 12.92 -15.02 1.97
CA VAL A 97 13.73 -15.55 0.85
C VAL A 97 14.15 -17.00 1.08
N PRO A 98 14.72 -17.39 2.24
CA PRO A 98 14.98 -18.80 2.54
C PRO A 98 13.72 -19.67 2.56
N PHE A 99 12.60 -19.12 3.02
CA PHE A 99 11.33 -19.83 3.05
C PHE A 99 10.82 -20.16 1.63
N ILE A 100 10.84 -19.19 0.70
CA ILE A 100 10.51 -19.43 -0.71
C ILE A 100 11.39 -20.52 -1.32
N ASN A 101 12.71 -20.49 -1.09
CA ASN A 101 13.62 -21.52 -1.56
C ASN A 101 13.29 -22.89 -1.00
N LYS A 102 12.94 -22.97 0.29
CA LYS A 102 12.50 -24.22 0.92
C LYS A 102 11.19 -24.72 0.30
N MET A 103 10.23 -23.84 0.02
CA MET A 103 8.99 -24.20 -0.68
C MET A 103 9.29 -24.83 -2.04
N ILE A 104 10.10 -24.19 -2.89
CA ILE A 104 10.44 -24.70 -4.22
C ILE A 104 11.14 -26.07 -4.13
N THR A 105 12.09 -26.22 -3.22
CA THR A 105 12.78 -27.50 -3.00
C THR A 105 11.80 -28.60 -2.53
N THR A 106 10.84 -28.24 -1.69
CA THR A 106 9.80 -29.16 -1.23
C THR A 106 8.87 -29.55 -2.37
N LEU A 107 8.46 -28.59 -3.19
CA LEU A 107 7.64 -28.84 -4.38
C LEU A 107 8.36 -29.76 -5.39
N GLU A 108 9.64 -29.54 -5.61
CA GLU A 108 10.46 -30.42 -6.47
C GLU A 108 10.50 -31.86 -5.96
N LYS A 109 10.73 -32.05 -4.66
CA LYS A 109 10.69 -33.38 -4.03
C LYS A 109 9.33 -34.02 -4.16
N PHE A 110 8.28 -33.25 -3.97
CA PHE A 110 6.92 -33.69 -4.10
C PHE A 110 6.61 -34.20 -5.52
N VAL A 111 6.91 -33.39 -6.55
CA VAL A 111 6.73 -33.76 -7.96
C VAL A 111 7.51 -35.04 -8.32
N ARG A 112 8.71 -35.23 -7.77
CA ARG A 112 9.52 -36.41 -8.01
C ARG A 112 8.98 -37.68 -7.37
N LEU A 113 8.28 -37.56 -6.24
CA LEU A 113 7.74 -38.68 -5.46
C LEU A 113 6.30 -39.05 -5.84
N ASP A 114 5.63 -38.17 -6.54
CA ASP A 114 4.23 -38.32 -6.94
C ASP A 114 4.04 -39.29 -8.12
N LEU A 115 2.78 -39.47 -8.56
CA LEU A 115 2.43 -40.17 -9.77
C LEU A 115 3.10 -39.55 -11.00
N PRO A 116 3.54 -40.34 -11.99
CA PRO A 116 4.28 -39.83 -13.16
C PRO A 116 3.35 -39.25 -14.25
N PHE A 117 2.51 -38.31 -13.91
CA PHE A 117 1.67 -37.60 -14.89
C PHE A 117 2.25 -36.20 -15.16
N LEU A 118 2.16 -35.76 -16.41
CA LEU A 118 2.61 -34.44 -16.87
C LEU A 118 3.99 -34.05 -16.32
N LEU A 119 4.91 -35.00 -16.26
CA LEU A 119 6.20 -34.84 -15.59
C LEU A 119 7.01 -33.69 -16.16
N ASP A 120 7.03 -33.52 -17.49
CA ASP A 120 7.83 -32.50 -18.15
C ASP A 120 7.29 -31.10 -17.84
N GLU A 121 5.98 -30.93 -17.90
CA GLU A 121 5.34 -29.66 -17.55
C GLU A 121 5.58 -29.30 -16.09
N ARG A 122 5.39 -30.25 -15.17
CA ARG A 122 5.59 -30.03 -13.73
C ARG A 122 7.05 -29.73 -13.39
N ARG A 123 8.01 -30.42 -14.02
CA ARG A 123 9.45 -30.14 -13.87
C ARG A 123 9.82 -28.78 -14.43
N GLN A 124 9.29 -28.45 -15.60
CA GLN A 124 9.51 -27.15 -16.21
C GLN A 124 8.98 -26.01 -15.31
N ARG A 125 7.81 -26.17 -14.71
CA ARG A 125 7.25 -25.21 -13.75
C ARG A 125 8.19 -25.01 -12.57
N VAL A 126 8.70 -26.07 -11.96
CA VAL A 126 9.67 -25.98 -10.86
C VAL A 126 10.98 -25.32 -11.31
N SER A 127 11.47 -25.64 -12.50
CA SER A 127 12.68 -25.02 -13.07
C SER A 127 12.50 -23.51 -13.27
N THR A 128 11.36 -23.11 -13.82
CA THR A 128 11.01 -21.70 -14.00
C THR A 128 10.94 -20.95 -12.65
N LEU A 129 10.36 -21.56 -11.62
CA LEU A 129 10.34 -20.97 -10.27
C LEU A 129 11.74 -20.75 -9.70
N LYS A 130 12.65 -21.71 -9.89
CA LYS A 130 14.06 -21.56 -9.47
C LYS A 130 14.77 -20.41 -10.16
N GLN A 131 14.47 -20.18 -11.44
CA GLN A 131 15.00 -19.03 -12.18
C GLN A 131 14.44 -17.72 -11.67
N ILE A 132 13.11 -17.63 -11.50
CA ILE A 132 12.42 -16.44 -11.06
C ILE A 132 12.87 -15.95 -9.70
N VAL A 133 13.14 -16.84 -8.77
CA VAL A 133 13.60 -16.46 -7.42
C VAL A 133 14.93 -15.71 -7.45
N ASN A 134 15.80 -16.02 -8.41
CA ASN A 134 17.11 -15.40 -8.55
C ASN A 134 17.09 -14.10 -9.37
N LEU A 135 15.97 -13.74 -10.02
CA LEU A 135 15.87 -12.51 -10.79
C LEU A 135 15.72 -11.28 -9.88
N PRO A 136 16.57 -10.24 -10.03
CA PRO A 136 16.49 -9.03 -9.23
C PRO A 136 15.26 -8.17 -9.55
N ASP A 137 14.78 -8.22 -10.78
CA ASP A 137 13.70 -7.36 -11.29
C ASP A 137 12.30 -7.76 -10.80
N ILE A 138 12.17 -8.93 -10.19
CA ILE A 138 10.89 -9.43 -9.68
C ILE A 138 10.78 -9.14 -8.19
N THR A 139 9.68 -8.51 -7.78
CA THR A 139 9.44 -8.17 -6.39
C THR A 139 9.24 -9.42 -5.51
N LEU A 140 9.57 -9.32 -4.23
CA LEU A 140 9.41 -10.43 -3.30
C LEU A 140 7.96 -10.95 -3.18
N PRO A 141 6.93 -10.09 -3.12
CA PRO A 141 5.54 -10.53 -3.16
C PRO A 141 5.17 -11.30 -4.44
N ASP A 142 5.70 -10.89 -5.60
CA ASP A 142 5.42 -11.58 -6.86
C ASP A 142 6.12 -12.95 -6.93
N LYS A 143 7.34 -13.06 -6.40
CA LYS A 143 8.01 -14.35 -6.25
C LYS A 143 7.19 -15.31 -5.40
N TYR A 144 6.72 -14.84 -4.25
CA TYR A 144 5.88 -15.65 -3.36
C TYR A 144 4.56 -16.06 -4.04
N ARG A 145 3.88 -15.12 -4.72
CA ARG A 145 2.63 -15.39 -5.45
C ARG A 145 2.80 -16.51 -6.47
N ARG A 146 3.85 -16.46 -7.31
CA ARG A 146 4.12 -17.49 -8.32
C ARG A 146 4.38 -18.86 -7.71
N VAL A 147 5.04 -18.91 -6.57
CA VAL A 147 5.23 -20.18 -5.85
C VAL A 147 3.91 -20.71 -5.33
N MET A 148 3.06 -19.84 -4.75
CA MET A 148 1.71 -20.23 -4.28
C MET A 148 0.82 -20.71 -5.40
N GLU A 149 0.84 -20.06 -6.57
CA GLU A 149 0.13 -20.50 -7.78
C GLU A 149 0.55 -21.92 -8.21
N ALA A 150 1.86 -22.20 -8.19
CA ALA A 150 2.34 -23.53 -8.49
C ALA A 150 1.84 -24.59 -7.48
N TYR A 151 1.82 -24.27 -6.20
CA TYR A 151 1.23 -25.14 -5.18
C TYR A 151 -0.27 -25.34 -5.38
N GLN A 152 -0.99 -24.31 -5.76
CA GLN A 152 -2.42 -24.39 -6.02
C GLN A 152 -2.71 -25.32 -7.21
N ILE A 153 -1.97 -25.21 -8.30
CA ILE A 153 -2.08 -26.13 -9.45
C ILE A 153 -1.83 -27.57 -8.99
N GLU A 154 -0.82 -27.81 -8.17
CA GLU A 154 -0.58 -29.13 -7.63
C GLU A 154 -1.72 -29.64 -6.75
N ILE A 155 -2.36 -28.80 -5.96
CA ILE A 155 -3.55 -29.16 -5.18
C ILE A 155 -4.73 -29.51 -6.11
N GLU A 156 -4.92 -28.74 -7.17
CA GLU A 156 -5.98 -28.97 -8.16
C GLU A 156 -5.85 -30.32 -8.84
N TYR A 157 -4.64 -30.75 -9.18
CA TYR A 157 -4.40 -32.10 -9.70
C TYR A 157 -4.89 -33.22 -8.77
N GLY A 158 -4.96 -32.96 -7.48
CA GLY A 158 -5.50 -33.92 -6.51
C GLY A 158 -7.02 -34.06 -6.53
N ARG A 159 -7.73 -33.13 -7.18
CA ARG A 159 -9.20 -33.07 -7.19
C ARG A 159 -9.81 -33.30 -8.57
N THR A 160 -8.96 -33.36 -9.61
CA THR A 160 -9.42 -33.50 -11.00
C THR A 160 -9.37 -34.95 -11.46
N ILE A 161 -10.33 -35.31 -12.31
CA ILE A 161 -10.28 -36.55 -13.10
C ILE A 161 -9.95 -36.13 -14.52
N GLU A 162 -8.92 -36.76 -15.09
CA GLU A 162 -8.42 -36.43 -16.43
C GLU A 162 -8.16 -37.68 -17.25
N ALA A 163 -8.41 -37.57 -18.56
CA ALA A 163 -8.08 -38.58 -19.53
C ALA A 163 -7.21 -37.95 -20.64
N TYR A 164 -6.10 -38.58 -20.97
CA TYR A 164 -5.18 -38.16 -22.04
C TYR A 164 -4.48 -39.35 -22.67
N ASN A 165 -3.98 -39.17 -23.90
CA ASN A 165 -3.23 -40.19 -24.62
C ASN A 165 -1.76 -40.07 -24.29
N ASP A 166 -1.09 -41.20 -24.12
CA ASP A 166 0.35 -41.30 -23.88
C ASP A 166 0.91 -42.61 -24.45
N THR A 167 2.22 -42.68 -24.56
CA THR A 167 2.90 -43.91 -24.91
C THR A 167 3.64 -44.45 -23.67
N ILE A 168 3.30 -45.68 -23.27
CA ILE A 168 3.86 -46.31 -22.08
C ILE A 168 4.55 -47.62 -22.42
N THR A 169 5.54 -47.96 -21.64
CA THR A 169 6.19 -49.28 -21.73
C THR A 169 5.64 -50.23 -20.66
N VAL A 170 5.12 -51.38 -21.10
CA VAL A 170 4.60 -52.42 -20.22
C VAL A 170 5.27 -53.73 -20.63
N ASP A 171 5.95 -54.38 -19.70
CA ASP A 171 6.69 -55.66 -19.95
C ASP A 171 7.66 -55.56 -21.14
N GLY A 172 8.33 -54.41 -21.32
CA GLY A 172 9.29 -54.17 -22.38
C GLY A 172 8.73 -53.88 -23.76
N LYS A 173 7.39 -53.74 -23.89
CA LYS A 173 6.72 -53.35 -25.13
C LYS A 173 6.09 -51.98 -24.99
N GLU A 174 6.17 -51.16 -26.03
CA GLU A 174 5.53 -49.86 -26.09
C GLU A 174 4.07 -50.00 -26.56
N TYR A 175 3.20 -49.29 -25.90
CA TYR A 175 1.77 -49.21 -26.20
C TYR A 175 1.33 -47.77 -26.21
N THR A 176 0.58 -47.37 -27.23
CA THR A 176 -0.20 -46.11 -27.22
C THR A 176 -1.48 -46.39 -26.46
N VAL A 177 -1.69 -45.67 -25.40
CA VAL A 177 -2.80 -45.89 -24.46
C VAL A 177 -3.52 -44.61 -24.08
N GLU A 178 -4.75 -44.79 -23.65
CA GLU A 178 -5.46 -43.73 -22.92
C GLU A 178 -5.21 -43.88 -21.43
N ILE A 179 -4.73 -42.83 -20.79
CA ILE A 179 -4.49 -42.77 -19.37
C ILE A 179 -5.67 -42.10 -18.69
N LEU A 180 -6.23 -42.76 -17.66
CA LEU A 180 -7.20 -42.20 -16.74
C LEU A 180 -6.49 -41.88 -15.43
N ARG A 181 -6.51 -40.63 -15.03
CA ARG A 181 -6.03 -40.17 -13.72
C ARG A 181 -7.19 -39.69 -12.86
N VAL A 182 -7.32 -40.27 -11.68
CA VAL A 182 -8.32 -39.87 -10.67
C VAL A 182 -7.57 -39.21 -9.51
N GLY A 183 -7.46 -37.90 -9.55
CA GLY A 183 -6.69 -37.13 -8.58
C GLY A 183 -5.25 -37.63 -8.46
N ARG A 184 -4.83 -37.93 -7.23
CA ARG A 184 -3.57 -38.61 -6.87
C ARG A 184 -3.78 -40.00 -6.28
N LEU A 185 -5.00 -40.49 -6.38
CA LEU A 185 -5.35 -41.79 -5.80
C LEU A 185 -4.90 -42.92 -6.71
N LEU A 186 -5.25 -42.86 -7.98
CA LEU A 186 -4.93 -43.87 -8.96
C LEU A 186 -4.67 -43.28 -10.35
N MET A 187 -3.91 -44.04 -11.12
CA MET A 187 -3.62 -43.78 -12.52
C MET A 187 -3.70 -45.11 -13.25
N THR A 188 -4.59 -45.21 -14.22
CA THR A 188 -4.83 -46.42 -15.01
C THR A 188 -4.63 -46.12 -16.46
N PHE A 189 -4.34 -47.15 -17.25
CA PHE A 189 -4.33 -47.04 -18.69
C PHE A 189 -5.24 -48.08 -19.33
N GLN A 190 -5.66 -47.77 -20.55
CA GLN A 190 -6.32 -48.72 -21.43
C GLN A 190 -5.81 -48.53 -22.86
N THR A 191 -5.58 -49.62 -23.57
CA THR A 191 -5.27 -49.55 -25.02
C THR A 191 -6.47 -49.13 -25.83
N SER A 192 -6.28 -48.53 -27.01
CA SER A 192 -7.36 -48.01 -27.88
C SER A 192 -8.35 -49.06 -28.32
N ASP A 193 -7.93 -50.35 -28.36
CA ASP A 193 -8.81 -51.49 -28.67
C ASP A 193 -9.59 -51.99 -27.42
N GLY A 194 -9.32 -51.42 -26.26
CA GLY A 194 -9.95 -51.85 -24.97
C GLY A 194 -9.49 -53.20 -24.45
N ALA A 195 -8.55 -53.88 -25.13
CA ALA A 195 -8.15 -55.23 -24.80
C ALA A 195 -7.25 -55.32 -23.57
N LEU A 196 -6.37 -54.35 -23.38
CA LEU A 196 -5.40 -54.34 -22.27
C LEU A 196 -5.62 -53.13 -21.40
N SER A 197 -5.75 -53.35 -20.10
CA SER A 197 -5.80 -52.32 -19.08
C SER A 197 -4.79 -52.59 -17.97
N GLY A 198 -4.38 -51.54 -17.30
CA GLY A 198 -3.47 -51.66 -16.15
C GLY A 198 -3.50 -50.46 -15.22
N ILE A 199 -2.77 -50.60 -14.14
CA ILE A 199 -2.71 -49.59 -13.07
C ILE A 199 -1.24 -49.27 -12.75
N TRP A 200 -0.96 -48.03 -12.44
CA TRP A 200 0.35 -47.62 -11.94
C TRP A 200 0.53 -48.05 -10.49
N ASN A 201 1.58 -48.83 -10.26
CA ASN A 201 1.99 -49.24 -8.91
C ASN A 201 3.00 -48.24 -8.35
N LYS A 202 2.62 -47.53 -7.29
CA LYS A 202 3.46 -46.51 -6.63
C LYS A 202 4.73 -47.11 -5.98
N HIS A 203 4.67 -48.33 -5.52
CA HIS A 203 5.80 -48.97 -4.81
C HIS A 203 6.85 -49.47 -5.80
N SER A 204 6.43 -50.20 -6.84
CA SER A 204 7.33 -50.70 -7.88
C SER A 204 7.70 -49.65 -8.94
N LYS A 205 6.99 -48.50 -8.96
CA LYS A 205 7.11 -47.45 -10.00
C LYS A 205 7.00 -48.03 -11.42
N ALA A 206 6.06 -48.92 -11.62
CA ALA A 206 5.86 -49.64 -12.88
C ALA A 206 4.36 -49.85 -13.14
N TRP A 207 4.02 -50.00 -14.40
CA TRP A 207 2.70 -50.39 -14.81
C TRP A 207 2.47 -51.88 -14.54
N ARG A 208 1.30 -52.21 -13.97
CA ARG A 208 0.85 -53.58 -13.75
C ARG A 208 -0.43 -53.83 -14.51
N LYS A 209 -0.48 -54.89 -15.32
CA LYS A 209 -1.69 -55.30 -16.01
C LYS A 209 -2.78 -55.67 -15.01
N LEU A 210 -4.01 -55.34 -15.38
CA LEU A 210 -5.22 -55.72 -14.64
C LEU A 210 -5.96 -56.83 -15.36
N PRO A 211 -6.73 -57.69 -14.64
CA PRO A 211 -7.67 -58.60 -15.24
C PRO A 211 -8.69 -57.90 -16.15
N SER A 212 -9.19 -58.59 -17.18
CA SER A 212 -10.09 -58.04 -18.18
C SER A 212 -11.46 -57.62 -17.60
N GLU A 213 -11.82 -58.11 -16.42
CA GLU A 213 -13.02 -57.68 -15.68
C GLU A 213 -13.04 -56.15 -15.38
N TYR A 214 -11.86 -55.50 -15.25
CA TYR A 214 -11.75 -54.07 -14.98
C TYR A 214 -11.82 -53.23 -16.25
N ASN A 215 -11.74 -53.81 -17.44
CA ASN A 215 -11.70 -53.04 -18.71
C ASN A 215 -12.94 -52.18 -18.89
N ARG A 216 -14.11 -52.69 -18.53
CA ARG A 216 -15.38 -51.95 -18.63
C ARG A 216 -15.42 -50.76 -17.69
N SER A 217 -14.99 -50.92 -16.45
CA SER A 217 -14.98 -49.86 -15.43
C SER A 217 -13.99 -48.77 -15.78
N ILE A 218 -12.82 -49.14 -16.30
CA ILE A 218 -11.81 -48.16 -16.76
C ILE A 218 -12.31 -47.38 -17.96
N ASN A 219 -12.95 -48.08 -18.94
CA ASN A 219 -13.55 -47.41 -20.10
C ASN A 219 -14.62 -46.40 -19.68
N GLN A 220 -15.50 -46.78 -18.76
CA GLN A 220 -16.52 -45.88 -18.22
C GLN A 220 -15.86 -44.65 -17.52
N GLY A 221 -14.80 -44.86 -16.77
CA GLY A 221 -14.04 -43.77 -16.14
C GLY A 221 -13.42 -42.83 -17.18
N LEU A 222 -12.89 -43.37 -18.29
CA LEU A 222 -12.35 -42.58 -19.40
C LEU A 222 -13.45 -41.74 -20.06
N LEU A 223 -14.63 -42.30 -20.30
CA LEU A 223 -15.79 -41.56 -20.85
C LEU A 223 -16.26 -40.43 -19.92
N ILE A 224 -16.29 -40.68 -18.61
CA ILE A 224 -16.63 -39.65 -17.62
C ILE A 224 -15.56 -38.54 -17.61
N ALA A 225 -14.27 -38.89 -17.62
CA ALA A 225 -13.18 -37.94 -17.66
C ALA A 225 -13.20 -37.06 -18.92
N LYS A 226 -13.59 -37.64 -20.05
CA LYS A 226 -13.81 -36.95 -21.35
C LYS A 226 -15.15 -36.16 -21.41
N LYS A 227 -15.97 -36.21 -20.35
CA LYS A 227 -17.31 -35.61 -20.32
C LYS A 227 -18.28 -36.18 -21.36
N GLN A 228 -18.06 -37.43 -21.77
CA GLN A 228 -18.91 -38.18 -22.72
C GLN A 228 -19.97 -39.05 -22.02
N ALA A 229 -19.84 -39.25 -20.72
CA ALA A 229 -20.79 -39.93 -19.90
C ALA A 229 -21.08 -39.15 -18.60
N PRO A 230 -22.28 -39.25 -18.02
CA PRO A 230 -22.58 -38.64 -16.73
C PRO A 230 -21.74 -39.27 -15.62
N PRO A 231 -21.41 -38.52 -14.55
CA PRO A 231 -20.67 -39.06 -13.42
C PRO A 231 -21.55 -39.99 -12.58
N GLU A 232 -21.54 -41.26 -12.93
CA GLU A 232 -22.16 -42.33 -12.16
C GLU A 232 -21.12 -43.03 -11.30
N LEU A 233 -21.56 -43.67 -10.19
CA LEU A 233 -20.65 -44.49 -9.37
C LEU A 233 -20.13 -45.67 -10.21
N ILE A 234 -18.85 -45.67 -10.48
CA ILE A 234 -18.16 -46.77 -11.14
C ILE A 234 -18.12 -47.94 -10.13
N LYS A 235 -18.79 -49.02 -10.44
CA LYS A 235 -18.77 -50.25 -9.63
C LYS A 235 -17.53 -51.07 -9.95
#